data_1575b11baf1a0bc96ade5772f4bc5ec7
#
_entry.id   1575b11baf1a0bc96ade5772f4bc5ec7
#
_cell.length_a   1.000
_cell.length_b   1.000
_cell.length_c   1.000
_cell.angle_alpha   90.00
_cell.angle_beta   90.00
_cell.angle_gamma   90.00
#
_symmetry.space_group_name_H-M   'P 1'
#
loop_
_entity.id
_entity.type
_entity.pdbx_description
1 polymer ?
#
loop_
_entity_poly.entity_id
_entity_poly.type
_entity_poly.pdbx_seq_one_letter_code
_entity_poly.pdbx_strand_id
1 'polypeptide(L)'
;QRIDCADGKDETCWTAYAYVEDAFPNVVNLCANFFTLPRLAAARDPGADIGNGTREGVLIHEISHFVYVAGTGDECYSRSACQGLARRDPATAVATADSFQYFAEDVHFTRLDAAAK
;
A
#
# COMPACT_ATOMS: atom_id res chain seq x y z
N GLN A 1 16.05 4.70 -6.13
CA GLN A 1 14.62 5.05 -6.04
C GLN A 1 14.46 6.48 -5.58
N ARG A 2 13.48 7.15 -6.10
CA ARG A 2 13.17 8.53 -5.76
C ARG A 2 11.70 8.67 -5.41
N ILE A 3 11.39 9.49 -4.41
CA ILE A 3 10.03 9.81 -4.01
C ILE A 3 9.79 11.28 -4.34
N ASP A 4 8.79 11.55 -5.17
CA ASP A 4 8.41 12.90 -5.57
C ASP A 4 7.03 13.24 -5.00
N CYS A 5 6.84 14.49 -4.62
CA CYS A 5 5.53 15.00 -4.22
C CYS A 5 4.82 15.52 -5.48
N ALA A 6 3.70 14.91 -5.80
CA ALA A 6 2.84 15.38 -6.89
C ALA A 6 1.98 16.54 -6.37
N ASP A 7 1.75 17.55 -7.21
CA ASP A 7 0.87 18.62 -6.82
C ASP A 7 -0.62 18.23 -6.96
N GLY A 8 -1.49 18.99 -6.33
CA GLY A 8 -2.92 18.68 -6.32
C GLY A 8 -3.64 18.85 -7.66
N LYS A 9 -2.93 19.22 -8.72
CA LYS A 9 -3.50 19.36 -10.07
C LYS A 9 -3.35 18.09 -10.89
N ASP A 10 -2.57 17.13 -10.43
CA ASP A 10 -2.43 15.84 -11.11
C ASP A 10 -3.71 15.03 -10.94
N GLU A 11 -4.36 14.69 -12.05
CA GLU A 11 -5.61 13.94 -12.04
C GLU A 11 -5.49 12.59 -11.37
N THR A 12 -4.35 11.93 -11.48
CA THR A 12 -4.11 10.66 -10.81
C THR A 12 -4.25 10.80 -9.30
N CYS A 13 -3.83 11.93 -8.76
CA CYS A 13 -3.89 12.21 -7.33
C CYS A 13 -5.30 12.50 -6.81
N TRP A 14 -6.31 12.65 -7.67
CA TRP A 14 -7.68 12.86 -7.22
C TRP A 14 -8.26 11.62 -6.53
N THR A 15 -7.77 10.43 -6.90
CA THR A 15 -8.27 9.16 -6.37
C THR A 15 -7.19 8.27 -5.77
N ALA A 16 -5.93 8.64 -5.89
CA ALA A 16 -4.80 7.82 -5.45
C ALA A 16 -4.09 8.44 -4.24
N TYR A 17 -3.50 7.59 -3.41
CA TYR A 17 -2.57 8.03 -2.36
C TYR A 17 -1.18 8.27 -2.92
N ALA A 18 -0.75 7.44 -3.86
CA ALA A 18 0.53 7.52 -4.53
C ALA A 18 0.42 6.76 -5.85
N TYR A 19 1.41 6.91 -6.72
CA TYR A 19 1.45 6.17 -7.96
C TYR A 19 2.85 6.05 -8.52
N VAL A 20 3.03 5.06 -9.40
CA VAL A 20 4.25 4.88 -10.20
C VAL A 20 3.86 4.80 -11.67
N GLU A 21 4.81 5.08 -12.55
CA GLU A 21 4.60 5.04 -14.00
C GLU A 21 5.71 4.21 -14.66
N ASP A 22 5.35 3.41 -15.66
CA ASP A 22 6.31 2.57 -16.39
C ASP A 22 7.40 3.39 -17.07
N ALA A 23 7.03 4.59 -17.56
CA ALA A 23 7.97 5.49 -18.23
C ALA A 23 9.04 6.06 -17.30
N PHE A 24 8.79 6.06 -16.00
CA PHE A 24 9.70 6.63 -14.99
C PHE A 24 9.98 5.58 -13.91
N PRO A 25 10.78 4.54 -14.22
CA PRO A 25 11.12 3.53 -13.22
C PRO A 25 11.89 4.17 -12.05
N ASN A 26 11.73 3.60 -10.87
CA ASN A 26 12.38 4.04 -9.64
C ASN A 26 11.84 5.39 -9.10
N VAL A 27 10.71 5.89 -9.60
CA VAL A 27 10.07 7.10 -9.08
C VAL A 27 8.73 6.74 -8.47
N VAL A 28 8.53 7.09 -7.20
CA VAL A 28 7.24 7.00 -6.52
C VAL A 28 6.71 8.42 -6.35
N ASN A 29 5.52 8.67 -6.88
CA ASN A 29 4.86 9.98 -6.77
C ASN A 29 3.89 9.94 -5.60
N LEU A 30 4.02 10.87 -4.66
CA LEU A 30 3.13 10.98 -3.50
C LEU A 30 2.08 12.05 -3.76
N CYS A 31 0.82 11.68 -3.53
CA CYS A 31 -0.31 12.61 -3.60
C CYS A 31 -0.61 13.19 -2.21
N ALA A 32 -1.36 14.29 -2.16
CA ALA A 32 -1.72 14.91 -0.89
C ALA A 32 -2.45 13.92 0.04
N ASN A 33 -3.30 13.07 -0.51
CA ASN A 33 -4.04 12.08 0.27
C ASN A 33 -3.15 11.06 0.97
N PHE A 34 -1.92 10.84 0.48
CA PHE A 34 -0.96 9.97 1.17
C PHE A 34 -0.75 10.42 2.62
N PHE A 35 -0.70 11.72 2.84
CA PHE A 35 -0.42 12.29 4.16
C PHE A 35 -1.63 12.25 5.10
N THR A 36 -2.81 11.86 4.61
CA THR A 36 -3.99 11.60 5.45
C THR A 36 -3.97 10.21 6.05
N LEU A 37 -3.16 9.30 5.52
CA LEU A 37 -3.03 7.95 6.07
C LEU A 37 -2.24 7.97 7.39
N PRO A 38 -2.55 7.06 8.31
CA PRO A 38 -1.75 6.92 9.53
C PRO A 38 -0.35 6.40 9.21
N ARG A 39 0.60 6.78 10.05
CA ARG A 39 1.90 6.12 10.06
C ARG A 39 1.75 4.75 10.71
N LEU A 40 2.64 3.83 10.36
CA LEU A 40 2.61 2.47 10.88
C LEU A 40 2.62 2.46 12.43
N ALA A 41 3.41 3.32 13.05
CA ALA A 41 3.49 3.43 14.51
C ALA A 41 2.15 3.85 15.13
N ALA A 42 1.40 4.78 14.49
CA ALA A 42 0.13 5.28 14.99
C ALA A 42 -1.04 4.35 14.67
N ALA A 43 -0.89 3.45 13.71
CA ALA A 43 -1.97 2.58 13.24
C ALA A 43 -2.41 1.55 14.29
N ARG A 44 -1.63 1.36 15.37
CA ARG A 44 -2.00 0.50 16.49
C ARG A 44 -2.93 1.18 17.49
N ASP A 45 -3.07 2.51 17.42
CA ASP A 45 -3.88 3.25 18.38
C ASP A 45 -5.36 2.85 18.24
N PRO A 46 -6.09 2.71 19.36
CA PRO A 46 -7.53 2.48 19.28
C PRO A 46 -8.22 3.56 18.47
N GLY A 47 -9.04 3.15 17.51
CA GLY A 47 -9.75 4.07 16.64
C GLY A 47 -9.00 4.48 15.37
N ALA A 48 -7.75 4.07 15.19
CA ALA A 48 -7.05 4.30 13.93
C ALA A 48 -7.74 3.54 12.80
N ASP A 49 -8.00 4.23 11.69
CA ASP A 49 -8.56 3.62 10.50
C ASP A 49 -7.42 3.09 9.63
N ILE A 50 -7.25 1.77 9.60
CA ILE A 50 -6.25 1.10 8.80
C ILE A 50 -6.85 0.33 7.61
N GLY A 51 -8.13 0.56 7.32
CA GLY A 51 -8.81 -0.14 6.22
C GLY A 51 -8.13 0.11 4.86
N ASN A 52 -7.56 1.30 4.67
CA ASN A 52 -6.78 1.67 3.49
C ASN A 52 -5.27 1.60 3.73
N GLY A 53 -4.85 1.09 4.87
CA GLY A 53 -3.46 0.86 5.18
C GLY A 53 -2.75 2.03 5.83
N THR A 54 -1.44 2.01 5.75
CA THR A 54 -0.54 3.00 6.35
C THR A 54 0.31 3.67 5.27
N ARG A 55 0.98 4.78 5.63
CA ARG A 55 1.91 5.45 4.71
C ARG A 55 3.02 4.51 4.25
N GLU A 56 3.62 3.79 5.20
CA GLU A 56 4.69 2.82 4.91
C GLU A 56 4.18 1.69 4.03
N GLY A 57 2.96 1.21 4.29
CA GLY A 57 2.34 0.17 3.49
C GLY A 57 2.08 0.60 2.06
N VAL A 58 1.64 1.84 1.85
CA VAL A 58 1.44 2.39 0.50
C VAL A 58 2.76 2.46 -0.27
N LEU A 59 3.86 2.80 0.38
CA LEU A 59 5.18 2.77 -0.28
C LEU A 59 5.54 1.36 -0.73
N ILE A 60 5.27 0.34 0.09
CA ILE A 60 5.48 -1.07 -0.29
C ILE A 60 4.60 -1.42 -1.49
N HIS A 61 3.34 -1.00 -1.49
CA HIS A 61 2.41 -1.20 -2.60
C HIS A 61 3.01 -0.67 -3.90
N GLU A 62 3.40 0.60 -3.92
CA GLU A 62 3.90 1.25 -5.13
C GLU A 62 5.21 0.63 -5.62
N ILE A 63 6.14 0.38 -4.70
CA ILE A 63 7.44 -0.22 -5.05
C ILE A 63 7.25 -1.63 -5.60
N SER A 64 6.25 -2.38 -5.14
CA SER A 64 5.98 -3.72 -5.63
C SER A 64 5.58 -3.77 -7.10
N HIS A 65 5.06 -2.67 -7.65
CA HIS A 65 4.72 -2.59 -9.07
C HIS A 65 5.93 -2.67 -10.00
N PHE A 66 7.10 -2.23 -9.55
CA PHE A 66 8.29 -2.25 -10.41
C PHE A 66 8.64 -3.68 -10.81
N VAL A 67 8.89 -3.88 -12.12
CA VAL A 67 9.14 -5.22 -12.68
C VAL A 67 10.29 -5.91 -11.98
N TYR A 68 11.34 -5.17 -11.65
CA TYR A 68 12.54 -5.74 -11.01
C TYR A 68 12.34 -6.00 -9.50
N VAL A 69 11.23 -5.56 -8.91
CA VAL A 69 10.87 -5.87 -7.51
C VAL A 69 9.90 -7.04 -7.47
N ALA A 70 8.66 -6.85 -7.88
CA ALA A 70 7.66 -7.91 -7.87
C ALA A 70 6.71 -7.86 -9.08
N GLY A 71 6.68 -6.77 -9.82
CA GLY A 71 5.85 -6.64 -11.01
C GLY A 71 4.36 -6.81 -10.76
N THR A 72 3.86 -6.36 -9.59
CA THR A 72 2.47 -6.57 -9.21
C THR A 72 1.50 -5.73 -10.04
N GLY A 73 0.25 -6.20 -10.12
CA GLY A 73 -0.87 -5.44 -10.66
C GLY A 73 -1.74 -4.87 -9.54
N ASP A 74 -2.89 -4.32 -9.92
CA ASP A 74 -3.87 -3.73 -9.01
C ASP A 74 -5.23 -4.41 -9.20
N GLU A 75 -5.37 -5.64 -8.71
CA GLU A 75 -6.58 -6.44 -8.88
C GLU A 75 -7.56 -6.31 -7.72
N CYS A 76 -7.16 -5.68 -6.63
CA CYS A 76 -8.02 -5.33 -5.51
C CYS A 76 -7.46 -4.13 -4.78
N TYR A 77 -8.36 -3.37 -4.19
CA TYR A 77 -8.02 -2.25 -3.30
C TYR A 77 -8.77 -2.45 -1.98
N SER A 78 -8.14 -2.09 -0.87
CA SER A 78 -8.59 -2.26 0.51
C SER A 78 -8.44 -3.68 1.04
N ARG A 79 -8.38 -3.77 2.37
CA ARG A 79 -8.22 -5.07 3.05
C ARG A 79 -9.37 -6.03 2.75
N SER A 80 -10.61 -5.55 2.85
CA SER A 80 -11.77 -6.42 2.66
C SER A 80 -11.86 -6.94 1.24
N ALA A 81 -11.59 -6.10 0.24
CA ALA A 81 -11.61 -6.51 -1.16
C ALA A 81 -10.53 -7.54 -1.46
N CYS A 82 -9.32 -7.35 -0.90
CA CYS A 82 -8.22 -8.28 -1.11
C CYS A 82 -8.42 -9.61 -0.36
N GLN A 83 -9.06 -9.59 0.80
CA GLN A 83 -9.47 -10.82 1.47
C GLN A 83 -10.47 -11.62 0.63
N GLY A 84 -11.43 -10.94 0.01
CA GLY A 84 -12.38 -11.56 -0.92
C GLY A 84 -11.69 -12.16 -2.13
N LEU A 85 -10.76 -11.42 -2.73
CA LEU A 85 -9.98 -11.92 -3.86
C LEU A 85 -9.16 -13.16 -3.47
N ALA A 86 -8.54 -13.15 -2.30
CA ALA A 86 -7.73 -14.27 -1.84
C ALA A 86 -8.55 -15.55 -1.67
N ARG A 87 -9.83 -15.44 -1.31
CA ARG A 87 -10.72 -16.60 -1.18
C ARG A 87 -11.12 -17.20 -2.52
N ARG A 88 -11.41 -16.35 -3.52
CA ARG A 88 -11.91 -16.83 -4.82
C ARG A 88 -10.83 -17.03 -5.88
N ASP A 89 -9.71 -16.34 -5.77
CA ASP A 89 -8.61 -16.45 -6.73
C ASP A 89 -7.26 -16.13 -6.05
N PRO A 90 -6.72 -17.08 -5.28
CA PRO A 90 -5.49 -16.85 -4.54
C PRO A 90 -4.28 -16.59 -5.44
N ALA A 91 -4.25 -17.13 -6.66
CA ALA A 91 -3.13 -16.88 -7.58
C ALA A 91 -3.07 -15.42 -8.01
N THR A 92 -4.21 -14.79 -8.28
CA THR A 92 -4.25 -13.36 -8.59
C THR A 92 -3.97 -12.51 -7.35
N ALA A 93 -4.47 -12.93 -6.18
CA ALA A 93 -4.27 -12.20 -4.94
C ALA A 93 -2.79 -12.05 -4.57
N VAL A 94 -1.96 -13.09 -4.78
CA VAL A 94 -0.53 -13.01 -4.46
C VAL A 94 0.27 -12.17 -5.45
N ALA A 95 -0.32 -11.81 -6.59
CA ALA A 95 0.32 -10.98 -7.62
C ALA A 95 -0.18 -9.52 -7.58
N THR A 96 -0.89 -9.13 -6.53
CA THR A 96 -1.49 -7.81 -6.42
C THR A 96 -0.80 -6.97 -5.35
N ALA A 97 -0.62 -5.67 -5.61
CA ALA A 97 0.17 -4.77 -4.76
C ALA A 97 -0.40 -4.63 -3.34
N ASP A 98 -1.72 -4.52 -3.20
CA ASP A 98 -2.35 -4.38 -1.88
C ASP A 98 -2.13 -5.62 -1.01
N SER A 99 -1.99 -6.80 -1.60
CA SER A 99 -1.66 -7.99 -0.82
C SER A 99 -0.26 -7.91 -0.21
N PHE A 100 0.72 -7.38 -0.95
CA PHE A 100 2.06 -7.12 -0.41
C PHE A 100 2.01 -6.12 0.74
N GLN A 101 1.25 -5.03 0.56
CA GLN A 101 1.09 -4.00 1.56
C GLN A 101 0.52 -4.57 2.87
N TYR A 102 -0.63 -5.23 2.78
CA TYR A 102 -1.33 -5.70 3.97
C TYR A 102 -0.61 -6.86 4.65
N PHE A 103 0.05 -7.71 3.88
CA PHE A 103 0.89 -8.74 4.47
C PHE A 103 2.00 -8.13 5.31
N ALA A 104 2.70 -7.13 4.81
CA ALA A 104 3.78 -6.48 5.53
C ALA A 104 3.28 -5.78 6.79
N GLU A 105 2.15 -5.07 6.70
CA GLU A 105 1.54 -4.41 7.85
C GLU A 105 1.13 -5.41 8.92
N ASP A 106 0.48 -6.49 8.52
CA ASP A 106 -0.03 -7.50 9.47
C ASP A 106 1.09 -8.28 10.14
N VAL A 107 2.17 -8.58 9.42
CA VAL A 107 3.36 -9.18 10.03
C VAL A 107 3.96 -8.27 11.08
N HIS A 108 4.06 -6.97 10.81
CA HIS A 108 4.57 -5.98 11.75
C HIS A 108 3.71 -5.95 13.02
N PHE A 109 2.39 -5.85 12.89
CA PHE A 109 1.47 -5.78 14.02
C PHE A 109 1.51 -7.08 14.84
N THR A 110 1.55 -8.23 14.19
CA THR A 110 1.65 -9.53 14.86
C THR A 110 2.93 -9.63 15.70
N ARG A 111 4.06 -9.17 15.17
CA ARG A 111 5.34 -9.18 15.89
C ARG A 111 5.32 -8.27 17.10
N LEU A 112 4.72 -7.08 16.98
CA LEU A 112 4.58 -6.16 18.11
C LEU A 112 3.68 -6.75 19.20
N ASP A 113 2.58 -7.39 18.84
CA ASP A 113 1.69 -8.03 19.80
C ASP A 113 2.38 -9.18 20.52
N ALA A 114 3.16 -9.98 19.83
CA ALA A 114 3.95 -11.04 20.43
C ALA A 114 4.99 -10.48 21.40
N ALA A 115 5.65 -9.38 21.09
CA ALA A 115 6.63 -8.73 21.95
C ALA A 115 5.98 -8.09 23.19
N ALA A 116 4.71 -7.69 23.11
CA ALA A 116 3.99 -7.06 24.22
C ALA A 116 3.49 -8.10 25.26
N LYS A 117 3.50 -9.36 24.92
CA LYS A 117 3.11 -10.45 25.82
C LYS A 117 4.30 -10.95 26.61
#